data_eba050379247de2455e0ca1b34bc6e0e
#
_entry.id   eba050379247de2455e0ca1b34bc6e0e
#
_cell.length_a   1.000
_cell.length_b   1.000
_cell.length_c   1.000
_cell.angle_alpha   90.00
_cell.angle_beta   90.00
_cell.angle_gamma   90.00
#
_symmetry.space_group_name_H-M   'P 1'
#
loop_
_entity.id
_entity.type
_entity.pdbx_description
1 polymer ?
#
loop_
_entity_poly.entity_id
_entity_poly.type
_entity_poly.pdbx_seq_one_letter_code
_entity_poly.pdbx_strand_id
1 'polypeptide(L)'
;MGSALQDVKKLLNISPDDTDFDVDIKSLMNSSLAVVFQACPVIKRSSPVDRGSEGWTELYDIDELKTTTPRHIIENLIETFVTMDVRLKFDPSINTAVKEAHQACRDEMLWRLSIV
;
A
#
# COMPACT_ATOMS: atom_id res chain seq x y z
N MET A 1 -8.40 15.59 -4.53
CA MET A 1 -8.05 14.23 -4.12
C MET A 1 -6.56 14.15 -3.85
N GLY A 2 -6.19 13.53 -2.75
CA GLY A 2 -4.79 13.35 -2.41
C GLY A 2 -4.11 12.29 -3.26
N SER A 3 -2.80 12.36 -3.33
CA SER A 3 -1.98 11.32 -3.92
C SER A 3 -1.92 10.11 -2.98
N ALA A 4 -1.41 8.99 -3.49
CA ALA A 4 -1.16 7.80 -2.66
C ALA A 4 -0.21 8.13 -1.50
N LEU A 5 0.85 8.91 -1.76
CA LEU A 5 1.78 9.35 -0.72
C LEU A 5 1.07 10.15 0.36
N GLN A 6 0.20 11.09 -0.01
CA GLN A 6 -0.52 11.89 0.97
C GLN A 6 -1.47 11.05 1.82
N ASP A 7 -2.12 10.05 1.24
CA ASP A 7 -2.98 9.14 1.98
C ASP A 7 -2.19 8.37 3.05
N VAL A 8 -1.01 7.86 2.68
CA VAL A 8 -0.13 7.15 3.62
C VAL A 8 0.36 8.09 4.71
N LYS A 9 0.79 9.30 4.36
CA LYS A 9 1.23 10.31 5.34
C LYS A 9 0.13 10.64 6.33
N LYS A 10 -1.10 10.77 5.87
CA LYS A 10 -2.25 11.04 6.74
C LYS A 10 -2.44 9.93 7.79
N LEU A 11 -2.29 8.67 7.38
CA LEU A 11 -2.42 7.55 8.30
C LEU A 11 -1.23 7.42 9.26
N LEU A 12 -0.07 7.98 8.89
CA LEU A 12 1.10 8.05 9.75
C LEU A 12 1.08 9.29 10.67
N ASN A 13 0.04 10.12 10.59
CA ASN A 13 -0.07 11.40 11.30
C ASN A 13 1.05 12.38 10.94
N ILE A 14 1.48 12.36 9.68
CA ILE A 14 2.47 13.30 9.15
C ILE A 14 1.74 14.40 8.38
N SER A 15 2.07 15.66 8.67
CA SER A 15 1.51 16.81 7.97
C SER A 15 1.81 16.73 6.47
N PRO A 16 0.86 17.09 5.58
CA PRO A 16 1.13 17.17 4.15
C PRO A 16 2.30 18.07 3.78
N ASP A 17 2.56 19.10 4.59
CA ASP A 17 3.63 20.05 4.37
C ASP A 17 4.99 19.58 4.89
N ASP A 18 5.02 18.52 5.70
CA ASP A 18 6.26 17.94 6.20
C ASP A 18 6.80 16.96 5.16
N THR A 19 7.90 17.33 4.51
CA THR A 19 8.51 16.54 3.45
C THR A 19 9.77 15.78 3.89
N ASP A 20 10.12 15.85 5.18
CA ASP A 20 11.37 15.26 5.69
C ASP A 20 11.44 13.75 5.51
N PHE A 21 10.29 13.07 5.53
CA PHE A 21 10.22 11.61 5.45
C PHE A 21 9.73 11.11 4.09
N ASP A 22 9.49 12.00 3.12
CA ASP A 22 8.86 11.62 1.85
C ASP A 22 9.69 10.59 1.08
N VAL A 23 11.01 10.72 1.05
CA VAL A 23 11.89 9.76 0.36
C VAL A 23 11.76 8.37 0.98
N ASP A 24 11.80 8.29 2.30
CA ASP A 24 11.70 7.02 3.02
C ASP A 24 10.33 6.37 2.83
N ILE A 25 9.27 7.16 2.92
CA ILE A 25 7.90 6.66 2.74
C ILE A 25 7.68 6.16 1.32
N LYS A 26 8.15 6.90 0.31
CA LYS A 26 8.08 6.46 -1.10
C LYS A 26 8.79 5.13 -1.30
N SER A 27 9.97 4.98 -0.73
CA SER A 27 10.73 3.73 -0.80
C SER A 27 9.97 2.56 -0.17
N LEU A 28 9.39 2.77 1.01
CA LEU A 28 8.60 1.75 1.69
C LEU A 28 7.34 1.38 0.89
N MET A 29 6.67 2.37 0.30
CA MET A 29 5.50 2.13 -0.54
C MET A 29 5.85 1.30 -1.77
N ASN A 30 6.96 1.60 -2.44
CA ASN A 30 7.41 0.84 -3.60
C ASN A 30 7.78 -0.60 -3.22
N SER A 31 8.39 -0.80 -2.06
CA SER A 31 8.69 -2.15 -1.56
C SER A 31 7.42 -2.93 -1.27
N SER A 32 6.43 -2.31 -0.65
CA SER A 32 5.14 -2.94 -0.37
C SER A 32 4.41 -3.33 -1.65
N LEU A 33 4.40 -2.45 -2.65
CA LEU A 33 3.80 -2.73 -3.95
C LEU A 33 4.52 -3.88 -4.66
N ALA A 34 5.83 -3.98 -4.55
CA ALA A 34 6.59 -5.08 -5.14
C ALA A 34 6.13 -6.44 -4.57
N VAL A 35 5.83 -6.50 -3.28
CA VAL A 35 5.29 -7.72 -2.65
C VAL A 35 3.92 -8.06 -3.23
N VAL A 36 3.05 -7.06 -3.43
CA VAL A 36 1.73 -7.25 -4.04
C VAL A 36 1.87 -7.83 -5.45
N PHE A 37 2.77 -7.28 -6.26
CA PHE A 37 2.97 -7.74 -7.65
C PHE A 37 3.48 -9.19 -7.69
N GLN A 38 4.28 -9.60 -6.74
CA GLN A 38 4.73 -10.98 -6.65
C GLN A 38 3.62 -11.93 -6.18
N ALA A 39 2.79 -11.48 -5.25
CA ALA A 39 1.76 -12.33 -4.66
C ALA A 39 0.52 -12.48 -5.54
N CYS A 40 0.24 -11.50 -6.39
CA CYS A 40 -0.99 -11.48 -7.17
C CYS A 40 -0.72 -11.34 -8.67
N PRO A 41 -0.88 -12.45 -9.44
CA PRO A 41 -0.58 -12.44 -10.89
C PRO A 41 -1.47 -11.51 -11.72
N VAL A 42 -2.66 -11.16 -11.22
CA VAL A 42 -3.59 -10.29 -11.96
C VAL A 42 -3.25 -8.80 -11.80
N ILE A 43 -2.32 -8.46 -10.92
CA ILE A 43 -1.90 -7.08 -10.67
C ILE A 43 -0.50 -6.89 -11.22
N LYS A 44 -0.34 -5.85 -12.05
CA LYS A 44 0.93 -5.53 -12.68
C LYS A 44 1.40 -4.14 -12.26
N ARG A 45 2.71 -3.96 -12.19
CA ARG A 45 3.31 -2.65 -11.96
C ARG A 45 2.98 -1.71 -13.12
N SER A 46 2.61 -0.48 -12.78
CA SER A 46 2.46 0.59 -13.76
C SER A 46 3.56 1.63 -13.54
N SER A 47 3.39 2.56 -12.60
CA SER A 47 4.41 3.57 -12.29
C SER A 47 4.86 3.44 -10.85
N PRO A 48 6.14 3.68 -10.53
CA PRO A 48 6.57 3.73 -9.13
C PRO A 48 6.06 5.01 -8.46
N VAL A 49 6.06 5.03 -7.13
CA VAL A 49 5.88 6.27 -6.38
C VAL A 49 7.19 7.04 -6.46
N ASP A 50 7.22 8.08 -7.28
CA ASP A 50 8.43 8.83 -7.58
C ASP A 50 8.29 10.31 -7.21
N ARG A 51 7.35 11.01 -7.84
CA ARG A 51 7.13 12.44 -7.60
C ARG A 51 6.34 12.71 -6.32
N GLY A 52 5.57 11.73 -5.85
CA GLY A 52 4.67 11.89 -4.72
C GLY A 52 3.29 12.41 -5.08
N SER A 53 3.06 12.72 -6.36
CA SER A 53 1.76 13.18 -6.86
C SER A 53 0.92 12.07 -7.48
N GLU A 54 1.48 10.87 -7.61
CA GLU A 54 0.77 9.74 -8.22
C GLU A 54 -0.43 9.33 -7.38
N GLY A 55 -1.58 9.14 -8.05
CA GLY A 55 -2.74 8.49 -7.43
C GLY A 55 -2.55 6.98 -7.38
N TRP A 56 -3.32 6.30 -6.54
CA TRP A 56 -3.21 4.86 -6.39
C TRP A 56 -3.34 4.11 -7.71
N THR A 57 -4.30 4.50 -8.54
CA THR A 57 -4.57 3.83 -9.82
C THR A 57 -3.45 4.01 -10.85
N GLU A 58 -2.54 4.96 -10.64
CA GLU A 58 -1.37 5.14 -11.50
C GLU A 58 -0.24 4.17 -11.14
N LEU A 59 -0.29 3.54 -9.97
CA LEU A 59 0.80 2.71 -9.46
C LEU A 59 0.69 1.26 -9.90
N TYR A 60 -0.50 0.82 -10.27
CA TYR A 60 -0.74 -0.57 -10.68
C TYR A 60 -1.81 -0.65 -11.75
N ASP A 61 -1.84 -1.80 -12.42
CA ASP A 61 -2.88 -2.16 -13.38
C ASP A 61 -3.45 -3.51 -13.01
N ILE A 62 -4.77 -3.67 -13.16
CA ILE A 62 -5.47 -4.91 -12.82
C ILE A 62 -5.96 -5.55 -14.11
N ASP A 63 -5.56 -6.80 -14.36
CA ASP A 63 -6.06 -7.57 -15.48
C ASP A 63 -7.43 -8.16 -15.13
N GLU A 64 -8.48 -7.41 -15.43
CA GLU A 64 -9.85 -7.77 -15.08
C GLU A 64 -10.35 -9.04 -15.78
N LEU A 65 -9.68 -9.44 -16.86
CA LEU A 65 -10.03 -10.67 -17.57
C LEU A 65 -9.57 -11.93 -16.84
N LYS A 66 -8.63 -11.80 -15.92
CA LYS A 66 -8.06 -12.93 -15.17
C LYS A 66 -8.65 -13.10 -13.78
N THR A 67 -9.61 -12.29 -13.40
CA THR A 67 -10.22 -12.34 -12.07
C THR A 67 -11.71 -12.07 -12.16
N THR A 68 -12.48 -12.67 -11.24
CA THR A 68 -13.90 -12.37 -11.06
C THR A 68 -14.16 -11.41 -9.90
N THR A 69 -13.12 -11.07 -9.14
CA THR A 69 -13.23 -10.12 -8.03
C THR A 69 -13.42 -8.71 -8.57
N PRO A 70 -14.43 -7.96 -8.08
CA PRO A 70 -14.63 -6.57 -8.51
C PRO A 70 -13.40 -5.70 -8.28
N ARG A 71 -13.14 -4.79 -9.22
CA ARG A 71 -11.97 -3.92 -9.18
C ARG A 71 -11.85 -3.13 -7.87
N HIS A 72 -12.96 -2.55 -7.40
CA HIS A 72 -12.94 -1.73 -6.19
C HIS A 72 -12.52 -2.52 -4.95
N ILE A 73 -12.81 -3.83 -4.90
CA ILE A 73 -12.39 -4.69 -3.79
C ILE A 73 -10.89 -4.90 -3.85
N ILE A 74 -10.34 -5.17 -5.04
CA ILE A 74 -8.89 -5.35 -5.23
C ILE A 74 -8.15 -4.06 -4.86
N GLU A 75 -8.65 -2.92 -5.31
CA GLU A 75 -8.07 -1.61 -4.99
C GLU A 75 -8.02 -1.38 -3.48
N ASN A 76 -9.11 -1.67 -2.77
CA ASN A 76 -9.14 -1.55 -1.31
C ASN A 76 -8.13 -2.47 -0.62
N LEU A 77 -7.99 -3.69 -1.09
CA LEU A 77 -7.02 -4.64 -0.54
C LEU A 77 -5.59 -4.14 -0.72
N ILE A 78 -5.27 -3.60 -1.89
CA ILE A 78 -3.94 -3.05 -2.18
C ILE A 78 -3.64 -1.87 -1.26
N GLU A 79 -4.56 -0.91 -1.18
CA GLU A 79 -4.37 0.30 -0.39
C GLU A 79 -4.21 -0.04 1.10
N THR A 80 -5.03 -0.94 1.61
CA THR A 80 -4.96 -1.39 3.00
C THR A 80 -3.65 -2.11 3.28
N PHE A 81 -3.23 -3.02 2.40
CA PHE A 81 -1.98 -3.74 2.57
C PHE A 81 -0.78 -2.78 2.60
N VAL A 82 -0.68 -1.89 1.62
CA VAL A 82 0.44 -0.95 1.51
C VAL A 82 0.49 -0.05 2.74
N THR A 83 -0.64 0.48 3.16
CA THR A 83 -0.72 1.37 4.31
C THR A 83 -0.28 0.67 5.60
N MET A 84 -0.76 -0.54 5.84
CA MET A 84 -0.39 -1.31 7.04
C MET A 84 1.08 -1.70 7.01
N ASP A 85 1.59 -2.14 5.86
CA ASP A 85 2.98 -2.54 5.72
C ASP A 85 3.94 -1.38 5.95
N VAL A 86 3.65 -0.22 5.36
CA VAL A 86 4.45 1.00 5.56
C VAL A 86 4.42 1.43 7.03
N ARG A 87 3.25 1.42 7.65
CA ARG A 87 3.12 1.82 9.05
C ARG A 87 3.95 0.93 9.98
N LEU A 88 3.95 -0.38 9.75
CA LEU A 88 4.71 -1.33 10.55
C LEU A 88 6.22 -1.11 10.45
N LYS A 89 6.68 -0.68 9.27
CA LYS A 89 8.12 -0.45 9.02
C LYS A 89 8.57 0.95 9.40
N PHE A 90 7.68 1.93 9.26
CA PHE A 90 8.02 3.33 9.48
C PHE A 90 7.96 3.73 10.95
N ASP A 91 6.99 3.19 11.72
CA ASP A 91 6.78 3.56 13.11
C ASP A 91 7.05 2.37 14.05
N PRO A 92 8.30 2.19 14.50
CA PRO A 92 8.65 1.11 15.41
C PRO A 92 8.17 1.36 16.85
N SER A 93 7.64 2.53 17.14
CA SER A 93 7.24 2.91 18.51
C SER A 93 5.86 2.40 18.91
N ILE A 94 5.09 1.83 17.99
CA ILE A 94 3.78 1.26 18.32
C ILE A 94 3.95 0.07 19.28
N ASN A 95 3.02 -0.06 20.23
CA ASN A 95 3.11 -1.12 21.22
C ASN A 95 2.89 -2.50 20.57
N THR A 96 3.33 -3.55 21.28
CA THR A 96 3.32 -4.91 20.75
C THR A 96 1.91 -5.39 20.35
N ALA A 97 0.90 -5.09 21.14
CA ALA A 97 -0.47 -5.53 20.85
C ALA A 97 -1.00 -4.88 19.57
N VAL A 98 -0.78 -3.58 19.38
CA VAL A 98 -1.18 -2.87 18.16
C VAL A 98 -0.37 -3.37 16.97
N LYS A 99 0.93 -3.60 17.16
CA LYS A 99 1.81 -4.12 16.10
C LYS A 99 1.32 -5.49 15.63
N GLU A 100 1.00 -6.40 16.54
CA GLU A 100 0.50 -7.72 16.20
C GLU A 100 -0.83 -7.65 15.44
N ALA A 101 -1.73 -6.76 15.85
CA ALA A 101 -3.00 -6.56 15.16
C ALA A 101 -2.79 -6.04 13.72
N HIS A 102 -1.86 -5.10 13.53
CA HIS A 102 -1.54 -4.59 12.20
C HIS A 102 -0.86 -5.64 11.33
N GLN A 103 0.03 -6.45 11.90
CA GLN A 103 0.66 -7.56 11.17
C GLN A 103 -0.38 -8.57 10.71
N ALA A 104 -1.32 -8.94 11.57
CA ALA A 104 -2.40 -9.87 11.21
C ALA A 104 -3.29 -9.29 10.09
N CYS A 105 -3.63 -8.02 10.16
CA CYS A 105 -4.41 -7.35 9.12
C CYS A 105 -3.66 -7.32 7.80
N ARG A 106 -2.37 -6.94 7.83
CA ARG A 106 -1.52 -6.91 6.64
C ARG A 106 -1.43 -8.29 5.98
N ASP A 107 -1.19 -9.33 6.78
CA ASP A 107 -1.03 -10.68 6.27
C ASP A 107 -2.34 -11.21 5.69
N GLU A 108 -3.49 -10.89 6.30
CA GLU A 108 -4.79 -11.24 5.77
C GLU A 108 -5.05 -10.56 4.41
N MET A 109 -4.72 -9.27 4.29
CA MET A 109 -4.90 -8.56 3.02
C MET A 109 -4.05 -9.17 1.92
N LEU A 110 -2.81 -9.53 2.22
CA LEU A 110 -1.92 -10.18 1.25
C LEU A 110 -2.46 -11.54 0.83
N TRP A 111 -2.96 -12.34 1.78
CA TRP A 111 -3.57 -13.62 1.48
C TRP A 111 -4.79 -13.46 0.55
N ARG A 112 -5.66 -12.49 0.85
CA ARG A 112 -6.82 -12.20 0.00
C ARG A 112 -6.41 -11.78 -1.41
N LEU A 113 -5.35 -10.98 -1.53
CA LEU A 113 -4.81 -10.59 -2.83
C LEU A 113 -4.26 -11.78 -3.61
N SER A 114 -3.70 -12.77 -2.93
CA SER A 114 -3.11 -13.94 -3.58
C SER A 114 -4.15 -14.85 -4.25
N ILE A 115 -5.41 -14.73 -3.88
CA ILE A 115 -6.49 -15.60 -4.38
C ILE A 115 -7.52 -14.87 -5.27
N VAL A 116 -7.32 -13.59 -5.56
CA VAL A 116 -8.26 -12.86 -6.44
C VAL A 116 -8.23 -13.31 -7.90
#